data_a93869fb4340d2ca06498ef61c78be75
#
_entry.id   a93869fb4340d2ca06498ef61c78be75
#
_cell.length_a   1.000
_cell.length_b   1.000
_cell.length_c   1.000
_cell.angle_alpha   90.00
_cell.angle_beta   90.00
_cell.angle_gamma   90.00
#
_symmetry.space_group_name_H-M   'P 1'
#
loop_
_entity.id
_entity.type
_entity.pdbx_description
1 polymer ?
#
loop_
_entity_poly.entity_id
_entity_poly.type
_entity_poly.pdbx_seq_one_letter_code
_entity_poly.pdbx_strand_id
1 'polypeptide(L)'
;MELTKKAFKAYDVRGVVPTEVNAEMAYRVGRVFTAMFAAEKVVVGHDIRLSGRELVDALTEGLRHGGSDVIDIGQCGTEMIYFATAHLDADGGIMVTASHNPAEYNGMKLVRRGARPISADTGLMEIADMVVDSKDFPHVKVPGKTEGAVRRYDIMPEYIEHLLGYIDIKSLKPLKIVANPGNGGAGPVLNELAKYLPFEFIKINEIPDGTFPNGVPNPLLVPNREATAKLVREYQADLGVAWDGDFDRCFLFDEKAEFIEGYYIVGLLAEVFLRKQPGAKIMYDPRLTWNTQEVVDAAGGVAVRCKSGHAFMKECMRANEVLYGGEMSAHHYFKDFSYCDSGMIPWLLVAELLCTSGKTLSELVEARMEKFPCSGEINRKVEDSAAVLAAIEAEYAPGGQVDKLDGLSIDYA
;
A
#
# COMPACT_ATOMS: atom_id res chain seq x y z
N MET A 1 -23.75 -0.47 -21.00
CA MET A 1 -23.74 -1.42 -19.87
C MET A 1 -24.25 -0.65 -18.67
N GLU A 2 -25.12 -1.24 -17.86
CA GLU A 2 -25.66 -0.56 -16.67
C GLU A 2 -24.58 -0.48 -15.60
N LEU A 3 -24.35 0.71 -15.01
CA LEU A 3 -23.39 0.89 -13.94
C LEU A 3 -23.89 0.28 -12.63
N THR A 4 -22.98 -0.21 -11.80
CA THR A 4 -23.32 -0.88 -10.55
C THR A 4 -22.48 -0.35 -9.38
N LYS A 5 -23.09 -0.23 -8.21
CA LYS A 5 -22.39 0.12 -6.96
C LYS A 5 -21.52 -1.02 -6.42
N LYS A 6 -21.63 -2.24 -6.96
CA LYS A 6 -20.85 -3.39 -6.49
C LYS A 6 -19.34 -3.19 -6.52
N ALA A 7 -18.85 -2.36 -7.45
CA ALA A 7 -17.43 -2.04 -7.55
C ALA A 7 -16.94 -1.12 -6.43
N PHE A 8 -17.80 -0.33 -5.80
CA PHE A 8 -17.43 0.55 -4.69
C PHE A 8 -17.33 -0.24 -3.40
N LYS A 9 -16.11 -0.35 -2.86
CA LYS A 9 -15.79 -1.11 -1.65
C LYS A 9 -15.59 -0.17 -0.46
N ALA A 10 -15.06 -0.68 0.64
CA ALA A 10 -14.82 0.12 1.84
C ALA A 10 -13.76 1.23 1.64
N TYR A 11 -12.76 1.00 0.75
CA TYR A 11 -11.61 1.90 0.62
C TYR A 11 -11.30 2.33 -0.82
N ASP A 12 -11.89 1.66 -1.82
CA ASP A 12 -11.56 1.85 -3.22
C ASP A 12 -12.73 1.42 -4.13
N VAL A 13 -12.55 1.67 -5.42
CA VAL A 13 -13.37 1.06 -6.48
C VAL A 13 -12.63 -0.18 -6.97
N ARG A 14 -13.29 -1.33 -7.03
CA ARG A 14 -12.69 -2.59 -7.47
C ARG A 14 -13.71 -3.56 -8.04
N GLY A 15 -13.46 -4.06 -9.25
CA GLY A 15 -14.36 -5.00 -9.89
C GLY A 15 -13.80 -5.59 -11.18
N VAL A 16 -14.54 -6.52 -11.75
CA VAL A 16 -14.21 -7.18 -13.02
C VAL A 16 -14.42 -6.22 -14.20
N VAL A 17 -13.43 -6.13 -15.08
CA VAL A 17 -13.50 -5.32 -16.31
C VAL A 17 -14.00 -6.22 -17.45
N PRO A 18 -14.93 -5.74 -18.30
CA PRO A 18 -15.61 -4.43 -18.27
C PRO A 18 -16.96 -4.43 -17.55
N THR A 19 -17.33 -5.53 -16.87
CA THR A 19 -18.70 -5.76 -16.37
C THR A 19 -19.05 -4.96 -15.12
N GLU A 20 -18.10 -4.74 -14.24
CA GLU A 20 -18.28 -3.99 -12.99
C GLU A 20 -17.52 -2.66 -13.00
N VAL A 21 -16.33 -2.62 -13.64
CA VAL A 21 -15.53 -1.41 -13.83
C VAL A 21 -15.30 -1.24 -15.32
N ASN A 22 -15.56 -0.03 -15.85
CA ASN A 22 -15.43 0.27 -17.28
C ASN A 22 -15.15 1.77 -17.51
N ALA A 23 -14.89 2.13 -18.77
CA ALA A 23 -14.56 3.51 -19.17
C ALA A 23 -15.66 4.52 -18.78
N GLU A 24 -16.95 4.17 -18.90
CA GLU A 24 -18.05 5.06 -18.50
C GLU A 24 -18.04 5.33 -16.99
N MET A 25 -17.80 4.30 -16.17
CA MET A 25 -17.65 4.48 -14.74
C MET A 25 -16.46 5.38 -14.41
N ALA A 26 -15.29 5.15 -15.02
CA ALA A 26 -14.09 5.95 -14.81
C ALA A 26 -14.31 7.42 -15.21
N TYR A 27 -14.96 7.67 -16.34
CA TYR A 27 -15.34 9.02 -16.78
C TYR A 27 -16.24 9.71 -15.74
N ARG A 28 -17.27 9.01 -15.26
CA ARG A 28 -18.20 9.56 -14.26
C ARG A 28 -17.52 9.83 -12.93
N VAL A 29 -16.65 8.92 -12.48
CA VAL A 29 -15.84 9.14 -11.27
C VAL A 29 -15.03 10.42 -11.38
N GLY A 30 -14.38 10.67 -12.51
CA GLY A 30 -13.62 11.90 -12.75
C GLY A 30 -14.50 13.16 -12.66
N ARG A 31 -15.67 13.15 -13.28
CA ARG A 31 -16.64 14.26 -13.22
C ARG A 31 -17.12 14.54 -11.79
N VAL A 32 -17.52 13.49 -11.09
CA VAL A 32 -18.02 13.57 -9.72
C VAL A 32 -16.93 14.03 -8.77
N PHE A 33 -15.71 13.48 -8.91
CA PHE A 33 -14.57 13.88 -8.09
C PHE A 33 -14.30 15.38 -8.19
N THR A 34 -14.20 15.90 -9.42
CA THR A 34 -14.01 17.34 -9.63
C THR A 34 -15.09 18.17 -8.97
N ALA A 35 -16.36 17.82 -9.16
CA ALA A 35 -17.48 18.58 -8.63
C ALA A 35 -17.57 18.52 -7.09
N MET A 36 -17.40 17.32 -6.52
CA MET A 36 -17.55 17.08 -5.08
C MET A 36 -16.44 17.75 -4.27
N PHE A 37 -15.21 17.72 -4.77
CA PHE A 37 -14.06 18.30 -4.06
C PHE A 37 -13.64 19.67 -4.59
N ALA A 38 -14.38 20.25 -5.55
CA ALA A 38 -14.00 21.48 -6.27
C ALA A 38 -12.54 21.45 -6.74
N ALA A 39 -12.08 20.26 -7.18
CA ALA A 39 -10.68 20.00 -7.49
C ALA A 39 -10.25 20.79 -8.75
N GLU A 40 -9.18 21.58 -8.63
CA GLU A 40 -8.61 22.35 -9.74
C GLU A 40 -7.49 21.58 -10.44
N LYS A 41 -6.74 20.78 -9.70
CA LYS A 41 -5.58 20.03 -10.18
C LYS A 41 -5.59 18.62 -9.61
N VAL A 42 -5.58 17.60 -10.49
CA VAL A 42 -5.66 16.20 -10.09
C VAL A 42 -4.54 15.41 -10.76
N VAL A 43 -3.83 14.59 -9.98
CA VAL A 43 -2.83 13.64 -10.48
C VAL A 43 -3.53 12.33 -10.82
N VAL A 44 -3.18 11.75 -11.97
CA VAL A 44 -3.66 10.43 -12.39
C VAL A 44 -2.50 9.53 -12.84
N GLY A 45 -2.67 8.23 -12.69
CA GLY A 45 -1.76 7.22 -13.20
C GLY A 45 -2.40 5.84 -13.11
N HIS A 46 -1.71 4.85 -13.65
CA HIS A 46 -2.21 3.46 -13.66
C HIS A 46 -1.09 2.46 -13.41
N ASP A 47 -1.46 1.29 -12.89
CA ASP A 47 -0.57 0.15 -12.77
C ASP A 47 -0.33 -0.53 -14.14
N ILE A 48 0.23 -1.74 -14.08
CA ILE A 48 0.65 -2.47 -15.28
C ILE A 48 -0.52 -3.19 -15.99
N ARG A 49 -1.75 -3.18 -15.44
CA ARG A 49 -2.91 -3.92 -15.97
C ARG A 49 -3.29 -3.43 -17.36
N LEU A 50 -3.64 -4.38 -18.26
CA LEU A 50 -3.93 -4.09 -19.67
C LEU A 50 -5.08 -3.09 -19.88
N SER A 51 -6.08 -3.09 -18.99
CA SER A 51 -7.19 -2.13 -19.01
C SER A 51 -6.84 -0.76 -18.40
N GLY A 52 -5.65 -0.60 -17.81
CA GLY A 52 -5.27 0.60 -17.06
C GLY A 52 -5.33 1.87 -17.91
N ARG A 53 -4.73 1.84 -19.12
CA ARG A 53 -4.66 3.02 -19.98
C ARG A 53 -6.04 3.49 -20.44
N GLU A 54 -6.93 2.58 -20.85
CA GLU A 54 -8.31 2.91 -21.25
C GLU A 54 -9.07 3.59 -20.12
N LEU A 55 -8.96 3.05 -18.91
CA LEU A 55 -9.64 3.60 -17.73
C LEU A 55 -9.09 4.97 -17.33
N VAL A 56 -7.75 5.17 -17.38
CA VAL A 56 -7.13 6.48 -17.11
C VAL A 56 -7.52 7.52 -18.14
N ASP A 57 -7.59 7.15 -19.42
CA ASP A 57 -8.02 8.07 -20.48
C ASP A 57 -9.45 8.56 -20.23
N ALA A 58 -10.37 7.65 -19.96
CA ALA A 58 -11.75 7.98 -19.63
C ALA A 58 -11.88 8.82 -18.33
N LEU A 59 -11.14 8.45 -17.29
CA LEU A 59 -11.06 9.21 -16.03
C LEU A 59 -10.56 10.64 -16.27
N THR A 60 -9.49 10.78 -17.06
CA THR A 60 -8.87 12.05 -17.42
C THR A 60 -9.86 12.95 -18.16
N GLU A 61 -10.60 12.42 -19.13
CA GLU A 61 -11.67 13.15 -19.83
C GLU A 61 -12.77 13.58 -18.86
N GLY A 62 -13.15 12.72 -17.92
CA GLY A 62 -14.12 13.05 -16.88
C GLY A 62 -13.67 14.21 -16.00
N LEU A 63 -12.46 14.16 -15.47
CA LEU A 63 -11.86 15.24 -14.67
C LEU A 63 -11.79 16.56 -15.45
N ARG A 64 -11.29 16.49 -16.68
CA ARG A 64 -11.13 17.64 -17.57
C ARG A 64 -12.49 18.30 -17.91
N HIS A 65 -13.49 17.52 -18.28
CA HIS A 65 -14.84 18.00 -18.53
C HIS A 65 -15.53 18.52 -17.27
N GLY A 66 -15.09 18.09 -16.09
CA GLY A 66 -15.49 18.64 -14.78
C GLY A 66 -14.87 20.00 -14.51
N GLY A 67 -13.75 20.34 -15.13
CA GLY A 67 -13.03 21.60 -14.99
C GLY A 67 -11.70 21.47 -14.23
N SER A 68 -11.19 20.26 -13.98
CA SER A 68 -9.87 20.04 -13.37
C SER A 68 -8.77 19.98 -14.41
N ASP A 69 -7.63 20.61 -14.13
CA ASP A 69 -6.38 20.31 -14.82
C ASP A 69 -5.86 18.94 -14.37
N VAL A 70 -5.40 18.13 -15.31
CA VAL A 70 -4.94 16.77 -15.05
C VAL A 70 -3.45 16.65 -15.27
N ILE A 71 -2.75 16.05 -14.29
CA ILE A 71 -1.35 15.66 -14.36
C ILE A 71 -1.29 14.14 -14.50
N ASP A 72 -1.03 13.67 -15.72
CA ASP A 72 -0.86 12.24 -16.01
C ASP A 72 0.60 11.85 -15.79
N ILE A 73 0.87 11.06 -14.73
CA ILE A 73 2.21 10.53 -14.43
C ILE A 73 2.47 9.16 -15.10
N GLY A 74 1.52 8.68 -15.89
CA GLY A 74 1.67 7.45 -16.67
C GLY A 74 1.57 6.17 -15.86
N GLN A 75 2.35 5.16 -16.26
CA GLN A 75 2.43 3.89 -15.55
C GLN A 75 3.27 4.06 -14.27
N CYS A 76 2.69 3.75 -13.12
CA CYS A 76 3.28 4.00 -11.81
C CYS A 76 2.74 3.01 -10.76
N GLY A 77 3.22 3.12 -9.54
CA GLY A 77 2.63 2.45 -8.39
C GLY A 77 1.71 3.35 -7.58
N THR A 78 0.94 2.73 -6.71
CA THR A 78 -0.01 3.43 -5.85
C THR A 78 0.68 4.52 -5.02
N GLU A 79 1.83 4.22 -4.42
CA GLU A 79 2.57 5.17 -3.59
C GLU A 79 3.10 6.38 -4.37
N MET A 80 3.37 6.24 -5.68
CA MET A 80 3.78 7.37 -6.53
C MET A 80 2.65 8.38 -6.73
N ILE A 81 1.38 7.93 -6.77
CA ILE A 81 0.22 8.84 -6.78
C ILE A 81 0.13 9.61 -5.46
N TYR A 82 0.37 8.97 -4.33
CA TYR A 82 0.39 9.64 -3.03
C TYR A 82 1.48 10.71 -2.97
N PHE A 83 2.70 10.32 -3.35
CA PHE A 83 3.84 11.22 -3.43
C PHE A 83 3.55 12.41 -4.36
N ALA A 84 3.14 12.14 -5.61
CA ALA A 84 2.88 13.19 -6.59
C ALA A 84 1.75 14.14 -6.16
N THR A 85 0.68 13.60 -5.53
CA THR A 85 -0.43 14.43 -5.02
C THR A 85 0.06 15.42 -3.98
N ALA A 86 0.90 15.00 -3.04
CA ALA A 86 1.46 15.87 -2.02
C ALA A 86 2.55 16.80 -2.56
N HIS A 87 3.51 16.26 -3.32
CA HIS A 87 4.66 16.98 -3.84
C HIS A 87 4.28 18.11 -4.82
N LEU A 88 3.31 17.85 -5.69
CA LEU A 88 2.84 18.82 -6.67
C LEU A 88 1.73 19.74 -6.12
N ASP A 89 1.39 19.65 -4.84
CA ASP A 89 0.27 20.36 -4.19
C ASP A 89 -1.02 20.27 -5.01
N ALA A 90 -1.39 19.02 -5.37
CA ALA A 90 -2.62 18.73 -6.09
C ALA A 90 -3.81 18.59 -5.14
N ASP A 91 -5.02 18.92 -5.65
CA ASP A 91 -6.26 18.80 -4.87
C ASP A 91 -6.69 17.35 -4.67
N GLY A 92 -6.14 16.44 -5.48
CA GLY A 92 -6.32 15.02 -5.33
C GLY A 92 -5.48 14.20 -6.28
N GLY A 93 -5.53 12.89 -6.07
CA GLY A 93 -4.87 11.89 -6.91
C GLY A 93 -5.74 10.65 -7.09
N ILE A 94 -5.69 10.07 -8.26
CA ILE A 94 -6.44 8.84 -8.56
C ILE A 94 -5.52 7.83 -9.23
N MET A 95 -5.32 6.71 -8.55
CA MET A 95 -4.59 5.55 -9.06
C MET A 95 -5.54 4.54 -9.67
N VAL A 96 -5.33 4.20 -10.93
CA VAL A 96 -6.06 3.11 -11.58
C VAL A 96 -5.31 1.80 -11.36
N THR A 97 -5.86 0.96 -10.49
CA THR A 97 -5.25 -0.31 -10.05
C THR A 97 -6.27 -1.27 -9.45
N ALA A 98 -5.94 -2.53 -9.41
CA ALA A 98 -6.58 -3.52 -8.54
C ALA A 98 -5.56 -4.29 -7.68
N SER A 99 -4.35 -3.70 -7.44
CA SER A 99 -3.30 -4.24 -6.57
C SER A 99 -3.01 -5.72 -6.91
N HIS A 100 -3.23 -6.61 -5.99
CA HIS A 100 -2.99 -8.05 -6.09
C HIS A 100 -4.22 -8.88 -6.53
N ASN A 101 -5.30 -8.25 -7.00
CA ASN A 101 -6.46 -8.98 -7.54
C ASN A 101 -6.13 -9.66 -8.88
N PRO A 102 -6.89 -10.70 -9.28
CA PRO A 102 -6.75 -11.36 -10.57
C PRO A 102 -6.67 -10.40 -11.77
N ALA A 103 -6.09 -10.85 -12.89
CA ALA A 103 -5.77 -10.00 -14.04
C ALA A 103 -6.98 -9.30 -14.67
N GLU A 104 -8.15 -9.94 -14.61
CA GLU A 104 -9.43 -9.42 -15.11
C GLU A 104 -10.04 -8.30 -14.27
N TYR A 105 -9.48 -8.03 -13.09
CA TYR A 105 -9.91 -6.92 -12.21
C TYR A 105 -9.18 -5.63 -12.54
N ASN A 106 -9.87 -4.51 -12.31
CA ASN A 106 -9.25 -3.21 -12.17
C ASN A 106 -10.09 -2.34 -11.22
N GLY A 107 -9.66 -1.11 -10.97
CA GLY A 107 -10.34 -0.22 -10.05
C GLY A 107 -9.67 1.12 -9.91
N MET A 108 -10.01 1.84 -8.85
CA MET A 108 -9.45 3.17 -8.58
C MET A 108 -9.29 3.37 -7.07
N LYS A 109 -8.07 3.77 -6.66
CA LYS A 109 -7.81 4.31 -5.31
C LYS A 109 -7.80 5.83 -5.42
N LEU A 110 -8.59 6.50 -4.58
CA LEU A 110 -8.79 7.95 -4.64
C LEU A 110 -8.23 8.60 -3.38
N VAL A 111 -7.50 9.69 -3.58
CA VAL A 111 -7.05 10.56 -2.49
C VAL A 111 -7.38 12.01 -2.81
N ARG A 112 -7.65 12.80 -1.77
CA ARG A 112 -7.79 14.26 -1.84
C ARG A 112 -6.48 14.95 -1.44
N ARG A 113 -6.47 16.27 -1.40
CA ARG A 113 -5.30 17.10 -1.04
C ARG A 113 -4.54 16.51 0.16
N GLY A 114 -3.19 16.50 0.07
CA GLY A 114 -2.32 15.91 1.06
C GLY A 114 -2.35 14.38 1.09
N ALA A 115 -2.73 13.74 -0.02
CA ALA A 115 -2.86 12.29 -0.17
C ALA A 115 -3.77 11.63 0.88
N ARG A 116 -4.80 12.35 1.34
CA ARG A 116 -5.79 11.81 2.28
C ARG A 116 -6.73 10.84 1.58
N PRO A 117 -6.89 9.61 2.05
CA PRO A 117 -7.72 8.62 1.37
C PRO A 117 -9.21 9.03 1.33
N ILE A 118 -9.89 8.56 0.30
CA ILE A 118 -11.35 8.62 0.20
C ILE A 118 -11.87 7.19 0.37
N SER A 119 -12.54 6.95 1.49
CA SER A 119 -13.15 5.68 1.86
C SER A 119 -14.68 5.79 1.90
N ALA A 120 -15.35 4.68 2.20
CA ALA A 120 -16.79 4.65 2.38
C ALA A 120 -17.29 5.74 3.35
N ASP A 121 -16.53 5.98 4.42
CA ASP A 121 -16.88 6.94 5.48
C ASP A 121 -16.48 8.40 5.15
N THR A 122 -15.73 8.63 4.06
CA THR A 122 -15.15 9.93 3.72
C THR A 122 -15.50 10.44 2.32
N GLY A 123 -16.54 9.87 1.70
CA GLY A 123 -17.08 10.34 0.43
C GLY A 123 -17.16 9.32 -0.70
N LEU A 124 -16.64 8.10 -0.54
CA LEU A 124 -16.64 7.11 -1.63
C LEU A 124 -18.06 6.61 -1.95
N MET A 125 -18.92 6.48 -0.95
CA MET A 125 -20.29 6.04 -1.18
C MET A 125 -21.14 7.15 -1.82
N GLU A 126 -20.91 8.40 -1.46
CA GLU A 126 -21.51 9.57 -2.12
C GLU A 126 -21.07 9.65 -3.58
N ILE A 127 -19.80 9.38 -3.88
CA ILE A 127 -19.32 9.26 -5.27
C ILE A 127 -20.08 8.13 -5.97
N ALA A 128 -20.26 6.96 -5.35
CA ALA A 128 -20.97 5.83 -5.93
C ALA A 128 -22.43 6.19 -6.27
N ASP A 129 -23.13 6.88 -5.36
CA ASP A 129 -24.50 7.34 -5.57
C ASP A 129 -24.60 8.30 -6.76
N MET A 130 -23.69 9.28 -6.84
CA MET A 130 -23.66 10.23 -7.95
C MET A 130 -23.27 9.59 -9.28
N VAL A 131 -22.36 8.63 -9.29
CA VAL A 131 -21.90 7.92 -10.49
C VAL A 131 -22.97 7.01 -11.05
N VAL A 132 -23.71 6.28 -10.20
CA VAL A 132 -24.62 5.22 -10.62
C VAL A 132 -26.07 5.73 -10.75
N ASP A 133 -26.56 6.47 -9.75
CA ASP A 133 -27.99 6.79 -9.64
C ASP A 133 -28.38 8.17 -10.23
N SER A 134 -27.39 9.04 -10.52
CA SER A 134 -27.70 10.40 -10.96
C SER A 134 -28.31 10.44 -12.35
N LYS A 135 -29.58 10.82 -12.44
CA LYS A 135 -30.28 11.12 -13.70
C LYS A 135 -29.76 12.43 -14.34
N ASP A 136 -29.22 13.34 -13.52
CA ASP A 136 -28.72 14.65 -13.94
C ASP A 136 -27.19 14.66 -14.17
N PHE A 137 -26.58 13.49 -14.34
CA PHE A 137 -25.16 13.32 -14.48
C PHE A 137 -24.49 14.27 -15.53
N PRO A 138 -25.10 14.56 -16.70
CA PRO A 138 -24.50 15.48 -17.68
C PRO A 138 -24.20 16.88 -17.14
N HIS A 139 -24.85 17.30 -16.07
CA HIS A 139 -24.69 18.64 -15.46
C HIS A 139 -23.69 18.68 -14.31
N VAL A 140 -23.08 17.54 -13.92
CA VAL A 140 -22.07 17.48 -12.87
C VAL A 140 -20.77 18.15 -13.36
N LYS A 141 -20.54 19.41 -12.95
CA LYS A 141 -19.31 20.18 -13.21
C LYS A 141 -19.18 21.32 -12.22
N VAL A 142 -17.99 21.86 -12.09
CA VAL A 142 -17.78 23.08 -11.30
C VAL A 142 -18.38 24.27 -12.06
N PRO A 143 -19.35 25.01 -11.48
CA PRO A 143 -19.97 26.16 -12.15
C PRO A 143 -18.93 27.21 -12.58
N GLY A 144 -19.08 27.70 -13.81
CA GLY A 144 -18.22 28.78 -14.33
C GLY A 144 -16.83 28.35 -14.81
N LYS A 145 -16.44 27.04 -14.65
CA LYS A 145 -15.18 26.54 -15.20
C LYS A 145 -15.33 26.04 -16.64
N THR A 146 -14.32 26.34 -17.45
CA THR A 146 -14.07 25.73 -18.77
C THR A 146 -13.44 24.35 -18.56
N GLU A 147 -13.30 23.58 -19.63
CA GLU A 147 -12.55 22.32 -19.60
C GLU A 147 -11.11 22.54 -19.15
N GLY A 148 -10.62 21.62 -18.32
CA GLY A 148 -9.24 21.62 -17.85
C GLY A 148 -8.24 21.16 -18.91
N ALA A 149 -6.97 21.45 -18.69
CA ALA A 149 -5.85 20.99 -19.50
C ALA A 149 -5.35 19.61 -19.03
N VAL A 150 -4.64 18.90 -19.91
CA VAL A 150 -3.92 17.67 -19.58
C VAL A 150 -2.44 17.88 -19.84
N ARG A 151 -1.60 17.49 -18.88
CA ARG A 151 -0.15 17.43 -19.08
C ARG A 151 0.41 16.11 -18.58
N ARG A 152 1.39 15.58 -19.29
CA ARG A 152 2.22 14.49 -18.79
C ARG A 152 3.33 15.03 -17.91
N TYR A 153 3.67 14.28 -16.87
CA TYR A 153 4.72 14.63 -15.94
C TYR A 153 5.50 13.39 -15.50
N ASP A 154 6.80 13.43 -15.64
CA ASP A 154 7.67 12.39 -15.09
C ASP A 154 8.03 12.72 -13.65
N ILE A 155 7.39 12.04 -12.71
CA ILE A 155 7.61 12.21 -11.26
C ILE A 155 8.79 11.36 -10.75
N MET A 156 9.35 10.48 -11.57
CA MET A 156 10.36 9.52 -11.13
C MET A 156 11.59 10.18 -10.48
N PRO A 157 12.20 11.24 -11.03
CA PRO A 157 13.39 11.83 -10.43
C PRO A 157 13.16 12.34 -9.00
N GLU A 158 12.08 13.09 -8.78
CA GLU A 158 11.74 13.66 -7.47
C GLU A 158 11.35 12.57 -6.47
N TYR A 159 10.66 11.54 -6.97
CA TYR A 159 10.28 10.40 -6.14
C TYR A 159 11.51 9.59 -5.69
N ILE A 160 12.47 9.33 -6.58
CA ILE A 160 13.74 8.67 -6.23
C ILE A 160 14.54 9.49 -5.22
N GLU A 161 14.65 10.81 -5.42
CA GLU A 161 15.33 11.71 -4.48
C GLU A 161 14.68 11.62 -3.09
N HIS A 162 13.34 11.62 -3.03
CA HIS A 162 12.60 11.48 -1.79
C HIS A 162 12.86 10.13 -1.09
N LEU A 163 12.84 9.02 -1.84
CA LEU A 163 13.14 7.69 -1.28
C LEU A 163 14.56 7.61 -0.70
N LEU A 164 15.55 8.14 -1.41
CA LEU A 164 16.94 8.17 -0.95
C LEU A 164 17.14 9.04 0.29
N GLY A 165 16.25 10.01 0.52
CA GLY A 165 16.22 10.82 1.74
C GLY A 165 15.92 10.07 3.04
N TYR A 166 15.40 8.84 2.97
CA TYR A 166 15.13 8.00 4.16
C TYR A 166 16.37 7.33 4.74
N ILE A 167 17.45 7.19 3.96
CA ILE A 167 18.67 6.45 4.30
C ILE A 167 19.91 7.33 4.20
N ASP A 168 20.94 7.01 4.98
CA ASP A 168 22.28 7.57 4.80
C ASP A 168 23.08 6.69 3.82
N ILE A 169 23.09 7.09 2.55
CA ILE A 169 23.80 6.35 1.49
C ILE A 169 25.27 6.11 1.84
N LYS A 170 25.90 7.02 2.61
CA LYS A 170 27.31 6.88 3.00
C LYS A 170 27.55 5.77 4.02
N SER A 171 26.52 5.37 4.74
CA SER A 171 26.58 4.26 5.71
C SER A 171 26.42 2.89 5.05
N LEU A 172 25.99 2.85 3.78
CA LEU A 172 25.71 1.61 3.08
C LEU A 172 27.00 0.88 2.71
N LYS A 173 26.93 -0.45 2.78
CA LYS A 173 27.96 -1.39 2.35
C LYS A 173 27.39 -2.27 1.23
N PRO A 174 28.25 -2.87 0.40
CA PRO A 174 27.76 -3.85 -0.59
C PRO A 174 26.95 -4.95 0.08
N LEU A 175 25.73 -5.13 -0.40
CA LEU A 175 24.83 -6.26 -0.08
C LEU A 175 24.40 -6.90 -1.39
N LYS A 176 24.20 -8.21 -1.35
CA LYS A 176 23.60 -8.95 -2.45
C LYS A 176 22.11 -9.10 -2.17
N ILE A 177 21.27 -8.54 -3.03
CA ILE A 177 19.81 -8.48 -2.82
C ILE A 177 19.09 -9.16 -3.99
N VAL A 178 18.30 -10.20 -3.68
CA VAL A 178 17.33 -10.73 -4.63
C VAL A 178 16.11 -9.83 -4.63
N ALA A 179 15.72 -9.35 -5.80
CA ALA A 179 14.59 -8.44 -5.96
C ALA A 179 13.56 -9.00 -6.95
N ASN A 180 12.33 -9.19 -6.51
CA ASN A 180 11.23 -9.77 -7.28
C ASN A 180 10.03 -8.83 -7.38
N PRO A 181 9.97 -7.95 -8.38
CA PRO A 181 8.78 -7.15 -8.70
C PRO A 181 7.54 -7.95 -9.14
N GLY A 182 7.67 -9.23 -9.41
CA GLY A 182 6.56 -10.10 -9.82
C GLY A 182 5.88 -9.71 -11.14
N ASN A 183 6.63 -9.10 -12.07
CA ASN A 183 6.10 -8.43 -13.26
C ASN A 183 5.16 -7.25 -12.97
N GLY A 184 5.16 -6.74 -11.73
CA GLY A 184 4.41 -5.56 -11.28
C GLY A 184 5.13 -4.25 -11.57
N GLY A 185 4.65 -3.17 -10.93
CA GLY A 185 5.13 -1.80 -11.15
C GLY A 185 6.48 -1.46 -10.50
N ALA A 186 7.02 -2.28 -9.60
CA ALA A 186 8.22 -1.96 -8.81
C ALA A 186 9.53 -1.97 -9.63
N GLY A 187 9.60 -2.73 -10.73
CA GLY A 187 10.82 -2.92 -11.50
C GLY A 187 11.48 -1.63 -12.01
N PRO A 188 10.76 -0.72 -12.68
CA PRO A 188 11.31 0.56 -13.12
C PRO A 188 11.87 1.42 -11.98
N VAL A 189 11.19 1.48 -10.83
CA VAL A 189 11.66 2.22 -9.63
C VAL A 189 12.94 1.59 -9.09
N LEU A 190 12.97 0.27 -8.97
CA LEU A 190 14.16 -0.46 -8.54
C LEU A 190 15.35 -0.20 -9.46
N ASN A 191 15.11 -0.14 -10.79
CA ASN A 191 16.16 0.14 -11.76
C ASN A 191 16.74 1.55 -11.62
N GLU A 192 15.92 2.53 -11.28
CA GLU A 192 16.40 3.89 -10.99
C GLU A 192 17.17 3.94 -9.66
N LEU A 193 16.61 3.38 -8.57
CA LEU A 193 17.27 3.32 -7.26
C LEU A 193 18.63 2.62 -7.31
N ALA A 194 18.73 1.53 -8.07
CA ALA A 194 19.97 0.75 -8.19
C ALA A 194 21.19 1.57 -8.69
N LYS A 195 20.96 2.70 -9.37
CA LYS A 195 22.02 3.58 -9.84
C LYS A 195 22.74 4.34 -8.70
N TYR A 196 22.10 4.46 -7.54
CA TYR A 196 22.57 5.22 -6.39
C TYR A 196 23.01 4.36 -5.23
N LEU A 197 22.73 3.05 -5.26
CA LEU A 197 22.95 2.12 -4.16
C LEU A 197 24.16 1.20 -4.45
N PRO A 198 25.01 0.91 -3.46
CA PRO A 198 26.18 0.05 -3.65
C PRO A 198 25.84 -1.46 -3.66
N PHE A 199 24.59 -1.83 -3.94
CA PHE A 199 24.08 -3.19 -3.84
C PHE A 199 24.21 -3.95 -5.16
N GLU A 200 24.48 -5.25 -5.06
CA GLU A 200 24.38 -6.20 -6.17
C GLU A 200 22.95 -6.74 -6.22
N PHE A 201 22.19 -6.40 -7.27
CA PHE A 201 20.82 -6.87 -7.43
C PHE A 201 20.72 -8.09 -8.35
N ILE A 202 20.18 -9.18 -7.82
CA ILE A 202 19.72 -10.34 -8.61
C ILE A 202 18.21 -10.14 -8.86
N LYS A 203 17.84 -9.72 -10.06
CA LYS A 203 16.47 -9.34 -10.40
C LYS A 203 15.75 -10.48 -11.11
N ILE A 204 14.51 -10.74 -10.69
CA ILE A 204 13.61 -11.70 -11.31
C ILE A 204 12.26 -11.02 -11.56
N ASN A 205 11.61 -11.33 -12.68
CA ASN A 205 10.29 -10.77 -13.05
C ASN A 205 10.27 -9.23 -12.97
N GLU A 206 11.37 -8.58 -13.34
CA GLU A 206 11.54 -7.13 -13.18
C GLU A 206 10.78 -6.30 -14.22
N ILE A 207 10.52 -6.90 -15.39
CA ILE A 207 9.83 -6.21 -16.49
C ILE A 207 8.33 -6.22 -16.22
N PRO A 208 7.68 -5.03 -16.15
CA PRO A 208 6.23 -4.94 -15.97
C PRO A 208 5.47 -5.65 -17.09
N ASP A 209 4.53 -6.53 -16.73
CA ASP A 209 3.72 -7.26 -17.71
C ASP A 209 2.30 -7.52 -17.18
N GLY A 210 1.33 -6.78 -17.73
CA GLY A 210 -0.09 -6.87 -17.34
C GLY A 210 -0.78 -8.18 -17.70
N THR A 211 -0.10 -9.11 -18.38
CA THR A 211 -0.61 -10.47 -18.60
C THR A 211 -0.33 -11.39 -17.41
N PHE A 212 0.53 -10.94 -16.48
CA PHE A 212 0.96 -11.70 -15.30
C PHE A 212 1.45 -13.12 -15.61
N PRO A 213 2.48 -13.30 -16.44
CA PRO A 213 2.92 -14.62 -16.92
C PRO A 213 3.38 -15.55 -15.78
N ASN A 214 3.75 -15.01 -14.64
CA ASN A 214 4.16 -15.74 -13.44
C ASN A 214 3.10 -15.69 -12.32
N GLY A 215 1.84 -15.39 -12.67
CA GLY A 215 0.76 -15.13 -11.73
C GLY A 215 0.77 -13.70 -11.19
N VAL A 216 -0.35 -13.28 -10.63
CA VAL A 216 -0.46 -11.95 -10.01
C VAL A 216 0.43 -11.91 -8.75
N PRO A 217 1.33 -10.92 -8.62
CA PRO A 217 2.25 -10.86 -7.50
C PRO A 217 1.51 -10.59 -6.19
N ASN A 218 1.57 -11.57 -5.31
CA ASN A 218 1.07 -11.50 -3.94
C ASN A 218 1.91 -12.39 -3.02
N PRO A 219 3.02 -11.91 -2.48
CA PRO A 219 3.91 -12.71 -1.62
C PRO A 219 3.31 -13.12 -0.26
N LEU A 220 2.15 -12.60 0.13
CA LEU A 220 1.40 -13.14 1.28
C LEU A 220 1.01 -14.59 1.06
N LEU A 221 0.72 -14.96 -0.18
CA LEU A 221 0.39 -16.35 -0.52
C LEU A 221 1.66 -17.20 -0.54
N VAL A 222 1.69 -18.25 0.27
CA VAL A 222 2.84 -19.15 0.42
C VAL A 222 3.40 -19.66 -0.92
N PRO A 223 2.57 -20.09 -1.90
CA PRO A 223 3.10 -20.56 -3.18
C PRO A 223 3.90 -19.50 -3.97
N ASN A 224 3.65 -18.21 -3.74
CA ASN A 224 4.33 -17.12 -4.46
C ASN A 224 5.68 -16.74 -3.84
N ARG A 225 6.04 -17.31 -2.70
CA ARG A 225 7.27 -17.02 -1.97
C ARG A 225 8.48 -17.74 -2.56
N GLU A 226 8.29 -18.97 -3.09
CA GLU A 226 9.40 -19.86 -3.50
C GLU A 226 10.28 -19.26 -4.60
N ALA A 227 9.72 -18.50 -5.54
CA ALA A 227 10.51 -17.89 -6.61
C ALA A 227 11.61 -16.97 -6.07
N THR A 228 11.31 -16.18 -5.05
CA THR A 228 12.28 -15.29 -4.38
C THR A 228 13.22 -16.10 -3.47
N ALA A 229 12.66 -16.97 -2.61
CA ALA A 229 13.43 -17.78 -1.65
C ALA A 229 14.46 -18.66 -2.34
N LYS A 230 14.11 -19.28 -3.48
CA LYS A 230 15.03 -20.09 -4.27
C LYS A 230 16.27 -19.33 -4.69
N LEU A 231 16.11 -18.10 -5.20
CA LEU A 231 17.25 -17.28 -5.64
C LEU A 231 18.07 -16.74 -4.47
N VAL A 232 17.45 -16.44 -3.33
CA VAL A 232 18.20 -16.10 -2.11
C VAL A 232 19.16 -17.22 -1.74
N ARG A 233 18.68 -18.48 -1.74
CA ARG A 233 19.52 -19.67 -1.48
C ARG A 233 20.60 -19.88 -2.54
N GLU A 234 20.22 -19.78 -3.83
CA GLU A 234 21.10 -20.05 -4.96
C GLU A 234 22.27 -19.07 -5.03
N TYR A 235 21.99 -17.80 -4.84
CA TYR A 235 22.99 -16.73 -4.91
C TYR A 235 23.61 -16.38 -3.55
N GLN A 236 23.20 -17.04 -2.47
CA GLN A 236 23.61 -16.72 -1.10
C GLN A 236 23.45 -15.20 -0.84
N ALA A 237 22.25 -14.69 -1.12
CA ALA A 237 21.97 -13.28 -0.98
C ALA A 237 21.77 -12.89 0.49
N ASP A 238 22.10 -11.64 0.82
CA ASP A 238 21.96 -11.10 2.17
C ASP A 238 20.50 -10.76 2.49
N LEU A 239 19.71 -10.50 1.45
CA LEU A 239 18.30 -10.09 1.57
C LEU A 239 17.52 -10.49 0.33
N GLY A 240 16.28 -10.94 0.52
CA GLY A 240 15.28 -11.06 -0.54
C GLY A 240 14.18 -10.02 -0.35
N VAL A 241 13.75 -9.38 -1.44
CA VAL A 241 12.65 -8.42 -1.44
C VAL A 241 11.67 -8.76 -2.55
N ALA A 242 10.38 -8.79 -2.24
CA ALA A 242 9.31 -8.95 -3.21
C ALA A 242 8.20 -7.93 -2.98
N TRP A 243 7.46 -7.58 -4.03
CA TRP A 243 6.37 -6.59 -3.97
C TRP A 243 5.07 -7.18 -4.52
N ASP A 244 3.96 -6.54 -4.20
CA ASP A 244 2.69 -6.79 -4.89
C ASP A 244 2.56 -5.94 -6.16
N GLY A 245 1.42 -6.04 -6.86
CA GLY A 245 1.27 -5.53 -8.22
C GLY A 245 1.47 -4.02 -8.38
N ASP A 246 0.96 -3.24 -7.45
CA ASP A 246 1.07 -1.78 -7.41
C ASP A 246 2.07 -1.27 -6.34
N PHE A 247 2.86 -2.18 -5.82
CA PHE A 247 4.02 -2.05 -4.92
C PHE A 247 3.85 -1.13 -3.71
N ASP A 248 2.64 -1.00 -3.19
CA ASP A 248 2.42 -0.31 -1.92
C ASP A 248 2.76 -1.20 -0.70
N ARG A 249 3.17 -2.45 -0.93
CA ARG A 249 3.65 -3.42 0.06
C ARG A 249 4.98 -4.04 -0.36
N CYS A 250 5.88 -4.26 0.62
CA CYS A 250 7.07 -5.05 0.40
C CYS A 250 7.18 -6.21 1.40
N PHE A 251 7.77 -7.29 0.94
CA PHE A 251 7.91 -8.55 1.66
C PHE A 251 9.37 -8.95 1.67
N LEU A 252 9.87 -9.32 2.84
CA LEU A 252 11.28 -9.57 3.06
C LEU A 252 11.56 -11.04 3.32
N PHE A 253 12.71 -11.49 2.83
CA PHE A 253 13.28 -12.81 3.07
C PHE A 253 14.68 -12.61 3.65
N ASP A 254 15.01 -13.35 4.69
CA ASP A 254 16.35 -13.29 5.27
C ASP A 254 17.39 -14.03 4.42
N GLU A 255 18.63 -14.02 4.86
CA GLU A 255 19.75 -14.72 4.21
C GLU A 255 19.64 -16.26 4.23
N LYS A 256 18.75 -16.80 5.07
CA LYS A 256 18.38 -18.24 5.09
C LYS A 256 17.26 -18.56 4.11
N ALA A 257 16.75 -17.52 3.40
CA ALA A 257 15.59 -17.56 2.51
C ALA A 257 14.25 -17.81 3.23
N GLU A 258 14.18 -17.54 4.52
CA GLU A 258 12.94 -17.59 5.27
C GLU A 258 12.15 -16.30 5.06
N PHE A 259 10.86 -16.44 4.83
CA PHE A 259 9.94 -15.31 4.72
C PHE A 259 9.72 -14.69 6.10
N ILE A 260 9.95 -13.39 6.21
CA ILE A 260 9.73 -12.67 7.47
C ILE A 260 8.33 -12.05 7.45
N GLU A 261 7.47 -12.51 8.35
CA GLU A 261 6.12 -11.96 8.46
C GLU A 261 6.17 -10.45 8.78
N GLY A 262 5.28 -9.66 8.14
CA GLY A 262 5.23 -8.20 8.30
C GLY A 262 5.19 -7.74 9.75
N TYR A 263 4.59 -8.52 10.61
CA TYR A 263 4.55 -8.36 12.07
C TYR A 263 5.92 -8.06 12.72
N TYR A 264 6.95 -8.84 12.34
CA TYR A 264 8.29 -8.65 12.91
C TYR A 264 9.01 -7.45 12.29
N ILE A 265 8.77 -7.20 11.00
CA ILE A 265 9.32 -6.01 10.32
C ILE A 265 8.73 -4.72 10.89
N VAL A 266 7.44 -4.70 11.25
CA VAL A 266 6.82 -3.55 11.94
C VAL A 266 7.54 -3.25 13.25
N GLY A 267 7.80 -4.26 14.07
CA GLY A 267 8.55 -4.10 15.33
C GLY A 267 9.99 -3.64 15.09
N LEU A 268 10.68 -4.23 14.12
CA LEU A 268 12.07 -3.90 13.78
C LEU A 268 12.19 -2.42 13.33
N LEU A 269 11.33 -1.97 12.45
CA LEU A 269 11.33 -0.58 11.98
C LEU A 269 10.84 0.39 13.06
N ALA A 270 9.91 -0.02 13.93
CA ALA A 270 9.51 0.78 15.09
C ALA A 270 10.72 1.13 15.97
N GLU A 271 11.60 0.16 16.24
CA GLU A 271 12.84 0.39 16.99
C GLU A 271 13.77 1.37 16.26
N VAL A 272 13.94 1.25 14.94
CA VAL A 272 14.74 2.18 14.13
C VAL A 272 14.23 3.62 14.26
N PHE A 273 12.92 3.81 14.14
CA PHE A 273 12.34 5.15 14.26
C PHE A 273 12.43 5.72 15.68
N LEU A 274 12.21 4.89 16.70
CA LEU A 274 12.29 5.32 18.09
C LEU A 274 13.72 5.65 18.54
N ARG A 275 14.75 5.00 17.97
CA ARG A 275 16.16 5.40 18.18
C ARG A 275 16.44 6.80 17.61
N LYS A 276 15.85 7.15 16.45
CA LYS A 276 15.99 8.48 15.84
C LYS A 276 15.15 9.54 16.56
N GLN A 277 13.96 9.16 17.07
CA GLN A 277 13.01 10.06 17.73
C GLN A 277 12.40 9.39 18.97
N PRO A 278 13.07 9.44 20.14
CA PRO A 278 12.55 8.88 21.38
C PRO A 278 11.20 9.51 21.77
N GLY A 279 10.31 8.71 22.34
CA GLY A 279 8.96 9.14 22.73
C GLY A 279 7.95 9.27 21.60
N ALA A 280 8.35 9.00 20.34
CA ALA A 280 7.44 9.07 19.23
C ALA A 280 6.31 8.01 19.31
N LYS A 281 5.21 8.29 18.64
CA LYS A 281 4.10 7.35 18.52
C LYS A 281 4.33 6.40 17.34
N ILE A 282 4.10 5.12 17.58
CA ILE A 282 4.17 4.03 16.60
C ILE A 282 2.81 3.36 16.52
N MET A 283 2.31 3.17 15.30
CA MET A 283 1.00 2.55 15.05
C MET A 283 1.15 1.12 14.56
N TYR A 284 0.21 0.26 14.98
CA TYR A 284 0.13 -1.12 14.53
C TYR A 284 -1.33 -1.60 14.44
N ASP A 285 -1.55 -2.64 13.64
CA ASP A 285 -2.87 -3.26 13.51
C ASP A 285 -3.16 -4.24 14.68
N PRO A 286 -4.44 -4.55 14.96
CA PRO A 286 -4.81 -5.31 16.14
C PRO A 286 -4.69 -6.83 15.98
N ARG A 287 -4.25 -7.33 14.83
CA ARG A 287 -4.19 -8.78 14.55
C ARG A 287 -3.02 -9.46 15.25
N LEU A 288 -1.88 -8.77 15.36
CA LEU A 288 -0.68 -9.24 16.05
C LEU A 288 -0.04 -8.08 16.81
N THR A 289 -0.24 -8.01 18.13
CA THR A 289 0.04 -6.81 18.92
C THR A 289 1.30 -6.91 19.78
N TRP A 290 1.53 -8.04 20.42
CA TRP A 290 2.46 -8.18 21.52
C TRP A 290 3.92 -7.83 21.16
N ASN A 291 4.42 -8.30 20.02
CA ASN A 291 5.79 -7.99 19.58
C ASN A 291 5.99 -6.48 19.44
N THR A 292 5.12 -5.81 18.69
CA THR A 292 5.27 -4.39 18.41
C THR A 292 5.10 -3.56 19.68
N GLN A 293 4.11 -3.88 20.52
CA GLN A 293 3.88 -3.19 21.78
C GLN A 293 5.10 -3.29 22.70
N GLU A 294 5.65 -4.49 22.91
CA GLU A 294 6.82 -4.67 23.77
C GLU A 294 8.04 -3.89 23.24
N VAL A 295 8.28 -3.92 21.91
CA VAL A 295 9.38 -3.16 21.31
C VAL A 295 9.20 -1.67 21.52
N VAL A 296 7.99 -1.15 21.32
CA VAL A 296 7.68 0.28 21.48
C VAL A 296 7.84 0.70 22.95
N ASP A 297 7.32 -0.08 23.89
CA ASP A 297 7.42 0.19 25.33
C ASP A 297 8.89 0.16 25.79
N ALA A 298 9.66 -0.85 25.37
CA ALA A 298 11.09 -0.97 25.70
C ALA A 298 11.94 0.18 25.13
N ALA A 299 11.56 0.73 23.98
CA ALA A 299 12.22 1.87 23.36
C ALA A 299 11.69 3.24 23.87
N GLY A 300 10.78 3.25 24.85
CA GLY A 300 10.20 4.48 25.41
C GLY A 300 9.29 5.25 24.46
N GLY A 301 8.69 4.56 23.49
CA GLY A 301 7.71 5.12 22.57
C GLY A 301 6.27 5.04 23.10
N VAL A 302 5.32 5.44 22.25
CA VAL A 302 3.88 5.33 22.53
C VAL A 302 3.23 4.44 21.48
N ALA A 303 2.71 3.30 21.90
CA ALA A 303 2.03 2.35 21.03
C ALA A 303 0.59 2.81 20.74
N VAL A 304 0.21 2.90 19.47
CA VAL A 304 -1.12 3.30 19.01
C VAL A 304 -1.73 2.16 18.21
N ARG A 305 -2.74 1.50 18.73
CA ARG A 305 -3.46 0.45 18.03
C ARG A 305 -4.57 1.04 17.15
N CYS A 306 -4.66 0.62 15.90
CA CYS A 306 -5.63 1.11 14.94
C CYS A 306 -6.29 -0.05 14.20
N LYS A 307 -7.54 0.13 13.78
CA LYS A 307 -8.24 -0.81 12.90
C LYS A 307 -7.47 -1.00 11.59
N SER A 308 -7.39 -2.25 11.11
CA SER A 308 -6.71 -2.60 9.86
C SER A 308 -7.38 -1.97 8.64
N GLY A 309 -6.57 -1.75 7.61
CA GLY A 309 -6.96 -1.20 6.33
C GLY A 309 -6.37 0.17 6.07
N HIS A 310 -5.72 0.30 4.92
CA HIS A 310 -4.86 1.44 4.58
C HIS A 310 -5.52 2.82 4.77
N ALA A 311 -6.83 2.94 4.52
CA ALA A 311 -7.53 4.21 4.71
C ALA A 311 -7.69 4.56 6.19
N PHE A 312 -8.05 3.59 7.04
CA PHE A 312 -8.18 3.80 8.48
C PHE A 312 -6.83 4.09 9.12
N MET A 313 -5.81 3.33 8.74
CA MET A 313 -4.44 3.51 9.23
C MET A 313 -3.93 4.92 8.93
N LYS A 314 -4.09 5.42 7.70
CA LYS A 314 -3.68 6.77 7.29
C LYS A 314 -4.39 7.88 8.09
N GLU A 315 -5.69 7.76 8.31
CA GLU A 315 -6.43 8.76 9.10
C GLU A 315 -6.10 8.66 10.59
N CYS A 316 -5.90 7.46 11.13
CA CYS A 316 -5.44 7.25 12.51
C CYS A 316 -4.06 7.86 12.74
N MET A 317 -3.11 7.69 11.81
CA MET A 317 -1.79 8.31 11.87
C MET A 317 -1.87 9.83 11.96
N ARG A 318 -2.68 10.44 11.07
CA ARG A 318 -2.87 11.90 11.05
C ARG A 318 -3.49 12.41 12.34
N ALA A 319 -4.56 11.76 12.80
CA ALA A 319 -5.28 12.16 14.00
C ALA A 319 -4.42 12.09 15.28
N ASN A 320 -3.46 11.16 15.31
CA ASN A 320 -2.59 10.93 16.45
C ASN A 320 -1.16 11.44 16.27
N GLU A 321 -0.82 12.04 15.12
CA GLU A 321 0.55 12.48 14.77
C GLU A 321 1.59 11.36 14.91
N VAL A 322 1.24 10.18 14.42
CA VAL A 322 2.09 8.98 14.49
C VAL A 322 3.27 9.13 13.53
N LEU A 323 4.48 8.76 13.99
CA LEU A 323 5.70 8.86 13.19
C LEU A 323 5.80 7.76 12.12
N TYR A 324 5.55 6.53 12.53
CA TYR A 324 5.61 5.32 11.73
C TYR A 324 4.53 4.34 12.16
N GLY A 325 4.03 3.56 11.23
CA GLY A 325 3.11 2.47 11.53
C GLY A 325 3.18 1.35 10.50
N GLY A 326 2.63 0.20 10.86
CA GLY A 326 2.59 -0.92 9.91
C GLY A 326 1.50 -1.92 10.24
N GLU A 327 1.21 -2.75 9.25
CA GLU A 327 0.26 -3.85 9.32
C GLU A 327 0.96 -5.19 9.10
N MET A 328 0.39 -6.27 9.64
CA MET A 328 0.88 -7.61 9.33
C MET A 328 0.81 -7.96 7.83
N SER A 329 -0.05 -7.26 7.08
CA SER A 329 -0.18 -7.40 5.63
C SER A 329 0.94 -6.74 4.82
N ALA A 330 2.00 -6.26 5.50
CA ALA A 330 3.18 -5.61 4.94
C ALA A 330 2.95 -4.22 4.33
N HIS A 331 1.87 -3.52 4.72
CA HIS A 331 1.79 -2.08 4.56
C HIS A 331 2.60 -1.38 5.65
N HIS A 332 3.45 -0.43 5.26
CA HIS A 332 4.24 0.40 6.15
C HIS A 332 3.99 1.86 5.85
N TYR A 333 3.61 2.64 6.87
CA TYR A 333 3.14 4.01 6.76
C TYR A 333 4.14 4.97 7.39
N PHE A 334 4.39 6.11 6.75
CA PHE A 334 5.41 7.06 7.19
C PHE A 334 4.84 8.48 7.26
N LYS A 335 5.08 9.17 8.38
CA LYS A 335 4.66 10.58 8.55
C LYS A 335 5.20 11.46 7.43
N ASP A 336 6.50 11.32 7.12
CA ASP A 336 7.17 12.14 6.12
C ASP A 336 6.82 11.73 4.67
N PHE A 337 6.09 10.61 4.50
CA PHE A 337 5.45 10.21 3.25
C PHE A 337 3.96 10.58 3.24
N SER A 338 3.61 11.74 3.76
CA SER A 338 2.22 12.20 3.88
C SER A 338 1.31 11.21 4.61
N TYR A 339 1.84 10.49 5.60
CA TYR A 339 1.15 9.43 6.33
C TYR A 339 0.64 8.28 5.45
N CYS A 340 1.22 8.11 4.27
CA CYS A 340 0.86 7.05 3.35
C CYS A 340 1.78 5.84 3.47
N ASP A 341 1.31 4.73 2.92
CA ASP A 341 2.06 3.48 2.80
C ASP A 341 3.03 3.55 1.62
N SER A 342 4.14 2.84 1.78
CA SER A 342 5.16 2.63 0.76
C SER A 342 5.72 1.22 0.84
N GLY A 343 5.89 0.57 -0.30
CA GLY A 343 6.65 -0.67 -0.42
C GLY A 343 8.12 -0.42 -0.77
N MET A 344 8.50 0.81 -1.13
CA MET A 344 9.91 1.12 -1.43
C MET A 344 10.73 1.54 -0.21
N ILE A 345 10.15 2.23 0.75
CA ILE A 345 10.87 2.73 1.92
C ILE A 345 11.30 1.60 2.89
N PRO A 346 10.47 0.58 3.21
CA PRO A 346 10.82 -0.39 4.25
C PRO A 346 12.08 -1.19 3.96
N TRP A 347 12.25 -1.70 2.73
CA TRP A 347 13.42 -2.50 2.39
C TRP A 347 14.72 -1.65 2.36
N LEU A 348 14.63 -0.36 1.98
CA LEU A 348 15.76 0.55 2.06
C LEU A 348 16.23 0.74 3.50
N LEU A 349 15.28 0.95 4.43
CA LEU A 349 15.57 1.07 5.86
C LEU A 349 16.15 -0.21 6.46
N VAL A 350 15.63 -1.38 6.05
CA VAL A 350 16.17 -2.68 6.48
C VAL A 350 17.58 -2.88 5.92
N ALA A 351 17.83 -2.59 4.65
CA ALA A 351 19.17 -2.67 4.05
C ALA A 351 20.17 -1.76 4.75
N GLU A 352 19.77 -0.51 5.08
CA GLU A 352 20.60 0.40 5.91
C GLU A 352 20.89 -0.21 7.29
N LEU A 353 19.88 -0.80 7.93
CA LEU A 353 20.04 -1.44 9.24
C LEU A 353 21.02 -2.63 9.19
N LEU A 354 20.95 -3.49 8.16
CA LEU A 354 21.92 -4.57 7.95
C LEU A 354 23.35 -4.01 7.81
N CYS A 355 23.53 -2.96 7.00
CA CYS A 355 24.82 -2.32 6.79
C CYS A 355 25.41 -1.71 8.07
N THR A 356 24.58 -1.08 8.89
CA THR A 356 25.02 -0.32 10.07
C THR A 356 25.15 -1.20 11.31
N SER A 357 24.30 -2.20 11.49
CA SER A 357 24.39 -3.11 12.64
C SER A 357 25.46 -4.19 12.46
N GLY A 358 25.77 -4.56 11.21
CA GLY A 358 26.63 -5.68 10.88
C GLY A 358 26.00 -7.05 11.21
N LYS A 359 24.69 -7.10 11.41
CA LYS A 359 23.89 -8.32 11.66
C LYS A 359 23.14 -8.71 10.41
N THR A 360 22.81 -9.99 10.28
CA THR A 360 21.88 -10.48 9.27
C THR A 360 20.43 -10.20 9.66
N LEU A 361 19.49 -10.33 8.72
CA LEU A 361 18.07 -10.11 9.04
C LEU A 361 17.55 -11.16 10.03
N SER A 362 17.95 -12.43 9.87
CA SER A 362 17.55 -13.47 10.82
C SER A 362 18.03 -13.16 12.25
N GLU A 363 19.29 -12.71 12.42
CA GLU A 363 19.82 -12.31 13.75
C GLU A 363 19.08 -11.13 14.38
N LEU A 364 18.45 -10.27 13.56
CA LEU A 364 17.67 -9.14 14.05
C LEU A 364 16.26 -9.52 14.51
N VAL A 365 15.68 -10.58 13.93
CA VAL A 365 14.28 -10.94 14.19
C VAL A 365 14.09 -12.24 14.96
N GLU A 366 15.07 -13.16 14.99
CA GLU A 366 14.96 -14.53 15.53
C GLU A 366 14.45 -14.53 16.98
N ALA A 367 15.06 -13.75 17.87
CA ALA A 367 14.64 -13.67 19.26
C ALA A 367 13.18 -13.17 19.41
N ARG A 368 12.70 -12.34 18.49
CA ARG A 368 11.32 -11.86 18.48
C ARG A 368 10.36 -12.94 17.95
N MET A 369 10.79 -13.70 16.95
CA MET A 369 10.02 -14.82 16.38
C MET A 369 9.88 -15.95 17.40
N GLU A 370 10.92 -16.24 18.17
CA GLU A 370 10.87 -17.24 19.25
C GLU A 370 9.94 -16.81 20.41
N LYS A 371 10.01 -15.53 20.80
CA LYS A 371 9.22 -15.02 21.91
C LYS A 371 7.73 -14.84 21.55
N PHE A 372 7.44 -14.42 20.34
CA PHE A 372 6.09 -14.13 19.86
C PHE A 372 5.82 -14.89 18.56
N PRO A 373 5.68 -16.22 18.59
CA PRO A 373 5.44 -17.01 17.38
C PRO A 373 4.11 -16.61 16.74
N CYS A 374 4.08 -16.53 15.41
CA CYS A 374 2.95 -16.15 14.60
C CYS A 374 2.49 -17.31 13.73
N SER A 375 1.19 -17.58 13.67
CA SER A 375 0.60 -18.60 12.81
C SER A 375 0.57 -18.19 11.33
N GLY A 376 0.81 -16.92 11.04
CA GLY A 376 0.46 -16.35 9.74
C GLY A 376 -1.07 -16.23 9.55
N GLU A 377 -1.45 -15.83 8.35
CA GLU A 377 -2.86 -15.67 7.97
C GLU A 377 -3.47 -17.01 7.54
N ILE A 378 -4.56 -17.42 8.21
CA ILE A 378 -5.26 -18.68 7.94
C ILE A 378 -6.70 -18.37 7.49
N ASN A 379 -6.97 -18.44 6.19
CA ASN A 379 -8.28 -18.17 5.62
C ASN A 379 -9.17 -19.41 5.59
N ARG A 380 -10.45 -19.25 5.96
CA ARG A 380 -11.48 -20.28 5.87
C ARG A 380 -12.77 -19.70 5.25
N LYS A 381 -13.39 -20.46 4.36
CA LYS A 381 -14.73 -20.14 3.86
C LYS A 381 -15.77 -20.76 4.80
N VAL A 382 -16.70 -19.95 5.26
CA VAL A 382 -17.82 -20.35 6.12
C VAL A 382 -19.12 -19.84 5.53
N GLU A 383 -20.24 -20.54 5.78
CA GLU A 383 -21.56 -20.15 5.26
C GLU A 383 -22.15 -18.95 6.01
N ASP A 384 -21.97 -18.92 7.34
CA ASP A 384 -22.43 -17.83 8.21
C ASP A 384 -21.29 -17.40 9.13
N SER A 385 -20.59 -16.33 8.74
CA SER A 385 -19.49 -15.78 9.52
C SER A 385 -19.91 -15.19 10.86
N ALA A 386 -21.14 -14.63 10.94
CA ALA A 386 -21.64 -14.05 12.18
C ALA A 386 -21.93 -15.13 13.22
N ALA A 387 -22.55 -16.24 12.81
CA ALA A 387 -22.79 -17.37 13.70
C ALA A 387 -21.49 -18.01 14.18
N VAL A 388 -20.49 -18.16 13.30
CA VAL A 388 -19.16 -18.69 13.66
C VAL A 388 -18.44 -17.78 14.66
N LEU A 389 -18.43 -16.46 14.44
CA LEU A 389 -17.83 -15.51 15.37
C LEU A 389 -18.52 -15.52 16.74
N ALA A 390 -19.86 -15.59 16.77
CA ALA A 390 -20.61 -15.70 18.02
C ALA A 390 -20.29 -17.00 18.78
N ALA A 391 -20.13 -18.12 18.09
CA ALA A 391 -19.73 -19.37 18.71
C ALA A 391 -18.29 -19.33 19.27
N ILE A 392 -17.34 -18.74 18.53
CA ILE A 392 -15.96 -18.53 18.99
C ILE A 392 -15.94 -17.62 20.23
N GLU A 393 -16.69 -16.52 20.20
CA GLU A 393 -16.78 -15.63 21.34
C GLU A 393 -17.35 -16.32 22.58
N ALA A 394 -18.44 -17.09 22.42
CA ALA A 394 -19.05 -17.82 23.52
C ALA A 394 -18.12 -18.87 24.16
N GLU A 395 -17.29 -19.53 23.35
CA GLU A 395 -16.37 -20.58 23.79
C GLU A 395 -15.10 -19.98 24.43
N TYR A 396 -14.50 -18.98 23.80
CA TYR A 396 -13.17 -18.50 24.17
C TYR A 396 -13.16 -17.20 24.99
N ALA A 397 -14.22 -16.39 25.02
CA ALA A 397 -14.27 -15.19 25.86
C ALA A 397 -14.15 -15.46 27.36
N PRO A 398 -14.65 -16.59 27.93
CA PRO A 398 -14.42 -16.87 29.32
C PRO A 398 -12.94 -17.01 29.67
N GLY A 399 -12.41 -16.07 30.46
CA GLY A 399 -10.99 -16.06 30.89
C GLY A 399 -10.03 -15.30 29.94
N GLY A 400 -10.50 -14.78 28.81
CA GLY A 400 -9.74 -13.94 27.90
C GLY A 400 -10.20 -12.48 27.92
N GLN A 401 -9.35 -11.59 27.46
CA GLN A 401 -9.69 -10.19 27.19
C GLN A 401 -10.23 -10.08 25.75
N VAL A 402 -11.50 -9.72 25.62
CA VAL A 402 -12.16 -9.56 24.30
C VAL A 402 -11.93 -8.16 23.78
N ASP A 403 -11.55 -8.08 22.50
CA ASP A 403 -11.45 -6.84 21.73
C ASP A 403 -12.22 -6.97 20.42
N LYS A 404 -12.94 -5.90 20.04
CA LYS A 404 -13.75 -5.82 18.82
C LYS A 404 -13.38 -4.65 17.93
N LEU A 405 -12.15 -4.14 18.04
CA LEU A 405 -11.67 -3.02 17.22
C LEU A 405 -11.69 -3.36 15.73
N ASP A 406 -11.31 -4.59 15.38
CA ASP A 406 -11.24 -5.08 14.01
C ASP A 406 -11.59 -6.57 13.95
N GLY A 407 -12.88 -6.87 13.95
CA GLY A 407 -13.38 -8.22 14.14
C GLY A 407 -13.37 -8.66 15.60
N LEU A 408 -13.13 -9.94 15.87
CA LEU A 408 -13.07 -10.52 17.21
C LEU A 408 -11.64 -10.94 17.53
N SER A 409 -11.08 -10.34 18.57
CA SER A 409 -9.80 -10.73 19.18
C SER A 409 -10.02 -11.18 20.62
N ILE A 410 -9.35 -12.24 21.03
CA ILE A 410 -9.44 -12.75 22.42
C ILE A 410 -8.00 -13.04 22.89
N ASP A 411 -7.51 -12.24 23.81
CA ASP A 411 -6.17 -12.34 24.37
C ASP A 411 -6.21 -13.03 25.72
N TYR A 412 -5.28 -13.97 25.94
CA TYR A 412 -5.06 -14.63 27.22
C TYR A 412 -3.74 -14.20 27.80
N ALA A 413 -3.69 -14.06 29.14
CA ALA A 413 -2.49 -13.71 29.89
C ALA A 413 -1.44 -14.83 29.91
#